data_c141bfafb5e6cc48d0fb4ece36a112ef
#
_entry.id   c141bfafb5e6cc48d0fb4ece36a112ef
#
_cell.length_a   1.000
_cell.length_b   1.000
_cell.length_c   1.000
_cell.angle_alpha   90.00
_cell.angle_beta   90.00
_cell.angle_gamma   90.00
#
_symmetry.space_group_name_H-M   'P 1'
#
loop_
_entity.id
_entity.type
_entity.pdbx_description
1 polymer ?
#
loop_
_entity_poly.entity_id
_entity_poly.type
_entity_poly.pdbx_seq_one_letter_code
_entity_poly.pdbx_strand_id
1 'polypeptide(L)'
;MPFIPRAESLRRLRAQVAAGRAVVGAGAGTGISAKFAEAGGVDLIIIYNSGRYRMAGRGSLAGLMPYGDANAVVVDMAAEVLPVVRDTPVLAGVCGTDPFRLMPVFLRHLRDMGFDGVQNFPTVGLFDGSIRVGLEETGMGYALEVEMIAEAHRQGLLTCPYVFTPDEAAAMTEAGADLLVAHMG
;
A
#
# COMPACT_ATOMS: atom_id res chain seq x y z
N MET A 1 5.16 7.89 15.95
CA MET A 1 4.86 6.48 16.31
C MET A 1 6.13 5.67 16.20
N PRO A 2 6.45 4.74 17.10
CA PRO A 2 7.54 3.82 16.87
C PRO A 2 7.14 2.83 15.77
N PHE A 3 8.07 2.52 14.88
CA PHE A 3 7.92 1.48 13.85
C PHE A 3 7.46 0.16 14.47
N ILE A 4 6.38 -0.44 13.95
CA ILE A 4 5.90 -1.75 14.39
C ILE A 4 6.58 -2.82 13.52
N PRO A 5 7.45 -3.66 14.10
CA PRO A 5 8.15 -4.69 13.33
C PRO A 5 7.16 -5.61 12.58
N ARG A 6 7.48 -5.98 11.35
CA ARG A 6 6.68 -6.88 10.51
C ARG A 6 6.23 -8.14 11.25
N ALA A 7 7.13 -8.76 12.04
CA ALA A 7 6.80 -9.94 12.82
C ALA A 7 5.68 -9.70 13.84
N GLU A 8 5.67 -8.53 14.47
CA GLU A 8 4.64 -8.14 15.43
C GLU A 8 3.30 -7.88 14.73
N SER A 9 3.30 -7.17 13.61
CA SER A 9 2.11 -6.96 12.79
C SER A 9 1.50 -8.30 12.37
N LEU A 10 2.30 -9.22 11.84
CA LEU A 10 1.86 -10.56 11.45
C LEU A 10 1.33 -11.38 12.63
N ARG A 11 1.96 -11.29 13.80
CA ARG A 11 1.47 -11.96 15.01
C ARG A 11 0.06 -11.48 15.39
N ARG A 12 -0.18 -10.17 15.33
CA ARG A 12 -1.49 -9.57 15.63
C ARG A 12 -2.55 -10.02 14.61
N LEU A 13 -2.25 -9.94 13.32
CA LEU A 13 -3.17 -10.34 12.25
C LEU A 13 -3.52 -11.83 12.32
N ARG A 14 -2.54 -12.69 12.55
CA ARG A 14 -2.77 -14.14 12.73
C ARG A 14 -3.62 -14.44 13.98
N ALA A 15 -3.45 -13.67 15.04
CA ALA A 15 -4.29 -13.82 16.23
C ALA A 15 -5.77 -13.46 15.96
N GLN A 16 -6.04 -12.46 15.11
CA GLN A 16 -7.40 -12.15 14.67
C GLN A 16 -8.02 -13.32 13.90
N VAL A 17 -7.29 -13.85 12.91
CA VAL A 17 -7.75 -14.99 12.10
C VAL A 17 -7.97 -16.23 12.97
N ALA A 18 -7.03 -16.55 13.87
CA ALA A 18 -7.15 -17.69 14.78
C ALA A 18 -8.35 -17.57 15.74
N ALA A 19 -8.76 -16.35 16.05
CA ALA A 19 -9.96 -16.09 16.88
C ALA A 19 -11.25 -16.06 16.05
N GLY A 20 -11.21 -16.41 14.77
CA GLY A 20 -12.36 -16.39 13.85
C GLY A 20 -12.86 -14.99 13.49
N ARG A 21 -12.03 -13.95 13.66
CA ARG A 21 -12.37 -12.56 13.32
C ARG A 21 -11.75 -12.16 11.99
N ALA A 22 -12.47 -11.32 11.24
CA ALA A 22 -11.92 -10.72 10.02
C ALA A 22 -10.78 -9.74 10.35
N VAL A 23 -9.79 -9.66 9.47
CA VAL A 23 -8.82 -8.58 9.45
C VAL A 23 -9.43 -7.39 8.71
N VAL A 24 -9.46 -6.23 9.35
CA VAL A 24 -10.04 -5.01 8.78
C VAL A 24 -8.95 -4.00 8.47
N GLY A 25 -8.76 -3.69 7.18
CA GLY A 25 -7.91 -2.61 6.71
C GLY A 25 -8.73 -1.39 6.31
N ALA A 26 -8.32 -0.21 6.72
CA ALA A 26 -8.98 1.06 6.36
C ALA A 26 -8.08 1.95 5.53
N GLY A 27 -8.59 2.44 4.37
CA GLY A 27 -7.94 3.50 3.62
C GLY A 27 -8.20 4.87 4.26
N ALA A 28 -7.16 5.58 4.68
CA ALA A 28 -7.26 6.92 5.21
C ALA A 28 -6.74 7.97 4.22
N GLY A 29 -7.34 9.15 4.20
CA GLY A 29 -6.93 10.24 3.33
C GLY A 29 -6.46 11.50 4.07
N THR A 30 -6.70 11.54 5.40
CA THR A 30 -6.35 12.65 6.29
C THR A 30 -6.04 12.10 7.68
N GLY A 31 -5.38 12.89 8.53
CA GLY A 31 -5.10 12.51 9.91
C GLY A 31 -6.35 12.22 10.72
N ILE A 32 -7.43 12.98 10.50
CA ILE A 32 -8.69 12.73 11.22
C ILE A 32 -9.32 11.38 10.82
N SER A 33 -9.27 11.00 9.55
CA SER A 33 -9.80 9.71 9.09
C SER A 33 -8.98 8.55 9.65
N ALA A 34 -7.65 8.68 9.68
CA ALA A 34 -6.77 7.68 10.26
C ALA A 34 -7.00 7.50 11.78
N LYS A 35 -7.08 8.62 12.51
CA LYS A 35 -7.34 8.62 13.96
C LYS A 35 -8.63 7.90 14.32
N PHE A 36 -9.71 8.16 13.58
CA PHE A 36 -10.99 7.51 13.84
C PHE A 36 -11.08 6.08 13.32
N ALA A 37 -10.35 5.73 12.25
CA ALA A 37 -10.20 4.35 11.84
C ALA A 37 -9.52 3.51 12.94
N GLU A 38 -8.42 4.00 13.51
CA GLU A 38 -7.77 3.35 14.65
C GLU A 38 -8.70 3.24 15.88
N ALA A 39 -9.40 4.32 16.24
CA ALA A 39 -10.36 4.32 17.36
C ALA A 39 -11.53 3.34 17.12
N GLY A 40 -11.88 3.06 15.86
CA GLY A 40 -12.84 2.06 15.44
C GLY A 40 -12.33 0.62 15.50
N GLY A 41 -11.03 0.41 15.76
CA GLY A 41 -10.44 -0.91 15.96
C GLY A 41 -10.03 -1.61 14.67
N VAL A 42 -9.62 -0.87 13.62
CA VAL A 42 -9.06 -1.49 12.42
C VAL A 42 -7.69 -2.11 12.71
N ASP A 43 -7.36 -3.16 11.97
CA ASP A 43 -6.10 -3.89 12.11
C ASP A 43 -4.96 -3.28 11.29
N LEU A 44 -5.29 -2.57 10.22
CA LEU A 44 -4.35 -1.90 9.31
C LEU A 44 -4.92 -0.56 8.84
N ILE A 45 -4.05 0.43 8.67
CA ILE A 45 -4.37 1.69 7.98
C ILE A 45 -3.51 1.79 6.73
N ILE A 46 -4.11 2.13 5.59
CA ILE A 46 -3.40 2.32 4.34
C ILE A 46 -3.60 3.76 3.88
N ILE A 47 -2.52 4.46 3.55
CA ILE A 47 -2.60 5.79 2.94
C ILE A 47 -2.00 5.77 1.54
N TYR A 48 -2.73 6.34 0.59
CA TYR A 48 -2.34 6.43 -0.82
C TYR A 48 -2.94 7.69 -1.45
N ASN A 49 -2.41 8.11 -2.58
CA ASN A 49 -2.82 9.37 -3.24
C ASN A 49 -4.34 9.47 -3.46
N SER A 50 -5.03 8.38 -3.83
CA SER A 50 -6.48 8.41 -4.02
C SER A 50 -7.23 8.66 -2.70
N GLY A 51 -6.65 8.32 -1.55
CA GLY A 51 -7.19 8.68 -0.24
C GLY A 51 -7.28 10.20 -0.07
N ARG A 52 -6.22 10.93 -0.42
CA ARG A 52 -6.20 12.39 -0.45
C ARG A 52 -7.26 12.96 -1.40
N TYR A 53 -7.37 12.40 -2.61
CA TYR A 53 -8.35 12.85 -3.59
C TYR A 53 -9.80 12.58 -3.15
N ARG A 54 -10.06 11.44 -2.48
CA ARG A 54 -11.39 11.15 -1.90
C ARG A 54 -11.78 12.16 -0.82
N MET A 55 -10.84 12.58 0.03
CA MET A 55 -11.10 13.63 1.04
C MET A 55 -11.38 14.99 0.38
N ALA A 56 -10.90 15.21 -0.85
CA ALA A 56 -11.24 16.36 -1.67
C ALA A 56 -12.50 16.15 -2.52
N GLY A 57 -13.31 15.11 -2.25
CA GLY A 57 -14.56 14.82 -2.93
C GLY A 57 -14.42 14.18 -4.32
N ARG A 58 -13.31 13.48 -4.61
CA ARG A 58 -13.08 12.79 -5.90
C ARG A 58 -13.26 11.29 -5.76
N GLY A 59 -13.49 10.61 -6.88
CA GLY A 59 -13.55 9.14 -6.92
C GLY A 59 -12.16 8.49 -6.74
N SER A 60 -12.14 7.22 -6.36
CA SER A 60 -10.89 6.48 -6.12
C SER A 60 -9.99 6.38 -7.36
N LEU A 61 -10.57 6.30 -8.56
CA LEU A 61 -9.82 6.25 -9.82
C LEU A 61 -9.02 7.53 -10.11
N ALA A 62 -9.30 8.64 -9.41
CA ALA A 62 -8.47 9.84 -9.48
C ALA A 62 -6.99 9.55 -9.12
N GLY A 63 -6.72 8.51 -8.33
CA GLY A 63 -5.37 8.07 -8.00
C GLY A 63 -4.58 7.50 -9.17
N LEU A 64 -5.24 7.10 -10.26
CA LEU A 64 -4.61 6.61 -11.49
C LEU A 64 -4.39 7.71 -12.53
N MET A 65 -4.89 8.91 -12.27
CA MET A 65 -4.83 10.04 -13.19
C MET A 65 -3.60 10.92 -12.89
N PRO A 66 -3.10 11.68 -13.90
CA PRO A 66 -1.88 12.48 -13.77
C PRO A 66 -2.11 13.78 -12.98
N TYR A 67 -2.75 13.71 -11.81
CA TYR A 67 -3.06 14.86 -10.97
C TYR A 67 -1.93 15.22 -9.98
N GLY A 68 -0.88 14.45 -9.95
CA GLY A 68 0.29 14.69 -9.10
C GLY A 68 1.19 13.46 -9.02
N ASP A 69 2.33 13.65 -8.38
CA ASP A 69 3.25 12.57 -8.04
C ASP A 69 2.66 11.74 -6.89
N ALA A 70 2.23 10.52 -7.18
CA ALA A 70 1.54 9.65 -6.23
C ALA A 70 2.40 9.34 -4.99
N ASN A 71 3.69 9.08 -5.19
CA ASN A 71 4.62 8.78 -4.12
C ASN A 71 4.92 10.01 -3.26
N ALA A 72 5.05 11.20 -3.86
CA ALA A 72 5.22 12.44 -3.11
C ALA A 72 3.97 12.79 -2.30
N VAL A 73 2.76 12.56 -2.83
CA VAL A 73 1.51 12.76 -2.09
C VAL A 73 1.45 11.89 -0.85
N VAL A 74 1.88 10.62 -0.91
CA VAL A 74 1.93 9.73 0.25
C VAL A 74 2.93 10.20 1.29
N VAL A 75 4.11 10.66 0.87
CA VAL A 75 5.12 11.25 1.76
C VAL A 75 4.57 12.50 2.48
N ASP A 76 3.86 13.37 1.76
CA ASP A 76 3.20 14.55 2.35
C ASP A 76 2.11 14.14 3.36
N MET A 77 1.28 13.15 3.03
CA MET A 77 0.25 12.63 3.93
C MET A 77 0.81 12.03 5.22
N ALA A 78 2.04 11.48 5.19
CA ALA A 78 2.69 10.90 6.36
C ALA A 78 2.84 11.90 7.51
N ALA A 79 3.17 13.16 7.21
CA ALA A 79 3.30 14.22 8.21
C ALA A 79 1.99 14.48 8.98
N GLU A 80 0.85 14.24 8.36
CA GLU A 80 -0.47 14.40 8.97
C GLU A 80 -0.96 13.12 9.68
N VAL A 81 -0.70 11.95 9.09
CA VAL A 81 -1.26 10.67 9.53
C VAL A 81 -0.43 10.02 10.63
N LEU A 82 0.89 9.87 10.43
CA LEU A 82 1.73 9.11 11.35
C LEU A 82 1.73 9.66 12.79
N PRO A 83 1.70 10.98 13.03
CA PRO A 83 1.68 11.51 14.42
C PRO A 83 0.39 11.24 15.18
N VAL A 84 -0.72 10.94 14.52
CA VAL A 84 -2.04 10.77 15.16
C VAL A 84 -2.47 9.31 15.30
N VAL A 85 -1.78 8.38 14.65
CA VAL A 85 -1.95 6.92 14.80
C VAL A 85 -0.95 6.43 15.85
N ARG A 86 -1.35 5.53 16.75
CA ARG A 86 -0.53 5.11 17.90
C ARG A 86 -0.10 3.65 17.86
N ASP A 87 -1.05 2.76 17.59
CA ASP A 87 -0.88 1.31 17.77
C ASP A 87 -1.22 0.49 16.53
N THR A 88 -1.85 1.10 15.51
CA THR A 88 -2.23 0.41 14.27
C THR A 88 -1.14 0.55 13.21
N PRO A 89 -0.68 -0.54 12.58
CA PRO A 89 0.29 -0.46 11.49
C PRO A 89 -0.21 0.41 10.33
N VAL A 90 0.64 1.33 9.85
CA VAL A 90 0.35 2.22 8.73
C VAL A 90 1.16 1.81 7.51
N LEU A 91 0.47 1.51 6.41
CA LEU A 91 1.05 1.12 5.15
C LEU A 91 1.01 2.27 4.14
N ALA A 92 2.10 2.45 3.42
CA ALA A 92 2.19 3.39 2.31
C ALA A 92 1.71 2.74 1.01
N GLY A 93 0.79 3.39 0.30
CA GLY A 93 0.53 3.09 -1.10
C GLY A 93 1.69 3.59 -1.96
N VAL A 94 2.34 2.69 -2.69
CA VAL A 94 3.53 2.97 -3.48
C VAL A 94 3.25 2.73 -4.96
N CYS A 95 3.49 3.73 -5.80
CA CYS A 95 3.56 3.58 -7.25
C CYS A 95 4.87 2.86 -7.58
N GLY A 96 4.81 1.53 -7.70
CA GLY A 96 5.98 0.67 -7.94
C GLY A 96 6.58 0.85 -9.33
N THR A 97 5.82 1.39 -10.27
CA THR A 97 6.27 1.68 -11.64
C THR A 97 6.91 3.06 -11.82
N ASP A 98 7.11 3.82 -10.74
CA ASP A 98 7.66 5.18 -10.80
C ASP A 98 9.12 5.18 -11.30
N PRO A 99 9.41 5.72 -12.50
CA PRO A 99 10.74 5.66 -13.09
C PRO A 99 11.68 6.73 -12.54
N PHE A 100 11.18 7.65 -11.72
CA PHE A 100 11.95 8.77 -11.17
C PHE A 100 12.47 8.50 -9.76
N ARG A 101 12.25 7.28 -9.23
CA ARG A 101 12.73 6.85 -7.91
C ARG A 101 13.55 5.59 -7.98
N LEU A 102 14.63 5.57 -7.23
CA LEU A 102 15.33 4.34 -6.88
C LEU A 102 14.52 3.63 -5.81
N MET A 103 13.71 2.66 -6.20
CA MET A 103 12.73 2.01 -5.33
C MET A 103 13.33 1.47 -4.02
N PRO A 104 14.52 0.82 -3.99
CA PRO A 104 15.13 0.38 -2.73
C PRO A 104 15.48 1.52 -1.78
N VAL A 105 15.80 2.71 -2.30
CA VAL A 105 16.09 3.91 -1.50
C VAL A 105 14.79 4.52 -0.98
N PHE A 106 13.76 4.58 -1.82
CA PHE A 106 12.47 5.13 -1.45
C PHE A 106 11.80 4.29 -0.36
N LEU A 107 11.84 2.97 -0.45
CA LEU A 107 11.29 2.06 0.57
C LEU A 107 11.99 2.23 1.93
N ARG A 108 13.32 2.40 1.94
CA ARG A 108 14.04 2.74 3.19
C ARG A 108 13.58 4.07 3.76
N HIS A 109 13.41 5.07 2.90
CA HIS A 109 12.91 6.38 3.33
C HIS A 109 11.53 6.28 3.99
N LEU A 110 10.59 5.52 3.40
CA LEU A 110 9.27 5.30 3.99
C LEU A 110 9.36 4.64 5.37
N ARG A 111 10.20 3.61 5.51
CA ARG A 111 10.44 2.95 6.80
C ARG A 111 11.02 3.93 7.83
N ASP A 112 12.00 4.72 7.44
CA ASP A 112 12.66 5.70 8.32
C ASP A 112 11.70 6.83 8.73
N MET A 113 10.68 7.13 7.93
CA MET A 113 9.58 8.03 8.29
C MET A 113 8.61 7.42 9.31
N GLY A 114 8.57 6.08 9.47
CA GLY A 114 7.70 5.38 10.40
C GLY A 114 6.55 4.60 9.76
N PHE A 115 6.59 4.36 8.45
CA PHE A 115 5.67 3.40 7.84
C PHE A 115 6.05 1.98 8.21
N ASP A 116 5.05 1.16 8.51
CA ASP A 116 5.23 -0.24 8.91
C ASP A 116 5.20 -1.20 7.72
N GLY A 117 4.66 -0.75 6.59
CA GLY A 117 4.52 -1.58 5.40
C GLY A 117 4.14 -0.81 4.15
N VAL A 118 3.86 -1.58 3.08
CA VAL A 118 3.51 -1.04 1.76
C VAL A 118 2.39 -1.80 1.07
N GLN A 119 1.71 -1.10 0.15
CA GLN A 119 0.76 -1.63 -0.80
C GLN A 119 1.04 -1.05 -2.19
N ASN A 120 0.83 -1.82 -3.26
CA ASN A 120 1.03 -1.36 -4.64
C ASN A 120 -0.15 -0.51 -5.13
N PHE A 121 -0.15 0.77 -4.81
CA PHE A 121 -1.15 1.70 -5.35
C PHE A 121 -0.53 3.11 -5.53
N PRO A 122 -0.71 3.74 -6.69
CA PRO A 122 -1.39 3.29 -7.92
C PRO A 122 -0.84 1.99 -8.50
N THR A 123 -1.69 1.21 -9.16
CA THR A 123 -1.34 -0.08 -9.73
C THR A 123 -1.79 -0.20 -11.17
N VAL A 124 -0.97 -0.80 -12.01
CA VAL A 124 -1.32 -1.12 -13.40
C VAL A 124 -2.31 -2.29 -13.49
N GLY A 125 -2.48 -3.05 -12.42
CA GLY A 125 -3.46 -4.13 -12.33
C GLY A 125 -4.91 -3.69 -12.55
N LEU A 126 -5.22 -2.40 -12.35
CA LEU A 126 -6.54 -1.83 -12.63
C LEU A 126 -6.80 -1.51 -14.10
N PHE A 127 -5.76 -1.54 -14.94
CA PHE A 127 -5.92 -1.34 -16.37
C PHE A 127 -6.13 -2.67 -17.09
N ASP A 128 -6.92 -2.65 -18.15
CA ASP A 128 -7.19 -3.79 -19.03
C ASP A 128 -6.98 -3.43 -20.51
N GLY A 129 -7.25 -4.39 -21.41
CA GLY A 129 -7.23 -4.21 -22.83
C GLY A 129 -5.92 -3.62 -23.38
N SER A 130 -6.04 -2.74 -24.36
CA SER A 130 -4.88 -2.14 -25.05
C SER A 130 -4.02 -1.24 -24.16
N ILE A 131 -4.61 -0.64 -23.12
CA ILE A 131 -3.85 0.20 -22.17
C ILE A 131 -2.92 -0.69 -21.35
N ARG A 132 -3.41 -1.80 -20.82
CA ARG A 132 -2.59 -2.74 -20.05
C ARG A 132 -1.46 -3.30 -20.92
N VAL A 133 -1.76 -3.74 -22.14
CA VAL A 133 -0.75 -4.23 -23.07
C VAL A 133 0.32 -3.18 -23.35
N GLY A 134 -0.08 -1.94 -23.64
CA GLY A 134 0.86 -0.84 -23.88
C GLY A 134 1.77 -0.55 -22.67
N LEU A 135 1.24 -0.62 -21.45
CA LEU A 135 2.04 -0.45 -20.22
C LEU A 135 3.08 -1.58 -20.07
N GLU A 136 2.69 -2.83 -20.29
CA GLU A 136 3.58 -3.98 -20.20
C GLU A 136 4.69 -3.92 -21.28
N GLU A 137 4.34 -3.62 -22.52
CA GLU A 137 5.30 -3.56 -23.65
C GLU A 137 6.27 -2.36 -23.54
N THR A 138 5.90 -1.31 -22.83
CA THR A 138 6.73 -0.11 -22.66
C THR A 138 7.50 -0.07 -21.33
N GLY A 139 7.53 -1.17 -20.59
CA GLY A 139 8.33 -1.30 -19.37
C GLY A 139 7.69 -0.62 -18.13
N MET A 140 6.37 -0.43 -18.15
CA MET A 140 5.59 0.09 -17.02
C MET A 140 4.63 -0.97 -16.46
N GLY A 141 5.00 -2.25 -16.60
CA GLY A 141 4.16 -3.38 -16.28
C GLY A 141 4.10 -3.74 -14.79
N TYR A 142 3.20 -4.68 -14.50
CA TYR A 142 2.94 -5.17 -13.13
C TYR A 142 4.17 -5.86 -12.49
N ALA A 143 5.10 -6.37 -13.30
CA ALA A 143 6.33 -6.98 -12.81
C ALA A 143 7.16 -6.03 -11.92
N LEU A 144 7.16 -4.72 -12.21
CA LEU A 144 7.84 -3.72 -11.36
C LEU A 144 7.20 -3.61 -9.98
N GLU A 145 5.88 -3.81 -9.88
CA GLU A 145 5.19 -3.83 -8.58
C GLU A 145 5.54 -5.09 -7.78
N VAL A 146 5.69 -6.24 -8.47
CA VAL A 146 6.19 -7.49 -7.86
C VAL A 146 7.61 -7.31 -7.32
N GLU A 147 8.50 -6.69 -8.10
CA GLU A 147 9.86 -6.36 -7.67
C GLU A 147 9.88 -5.41 -6.47
N MET A 148 9.01 -4.41 -6.45
CA MET A 148 8.85 -3.49 -5.32
C MET A 148 8.40 -4.23 -4.05
N ILE A 149 7.46 -5.16 -4.14
CA ILE A 149 7.00 -5.99 -3.01
C ILE A 149 8.13 -6.91 -2.52
N ALA A 150 8.89 -7.54 -3.42
CA ALA A 150 10.04 -8.35 -3.05
C ALA A 150 11.11 -7.54 -2.30
N GLU A 151 11.37 -6.32 -2.76
CA GLU A 151 12.31 -5.41 -2.09
C GLU A 151 11.80 -4.96 -0.71
N ALA A 152 10.52 -4.59 -0.61
CA ALA A 152 9.89 -4.20 0.66
C ALA A 152 9.96 -5.35 1.69
N HIS A 153 9.68 -6.58 1.25
CA HIS A 153 9.84 -7.78 2.07
C HIS A 153 11.27 -7.95 2.58
N ARG A 154 12.27 -7.82 1.69
CA ARG A 154 13.70 -7.91 2.09
C ARG A 154 14.10 -6.85 3.11
N GLN A 155 13.47 -5.66 3.05
CA GLN A 155 13.71 -4.58 4.00
C GLN A 155 12.93 -4.71 5.31
N GLY A 156 12.11 -5.76 5.47
CA GLY A 156 11.34 -6.03 6.69
C GLY A 156 10.07 -5.20 6.84
N LEU A 157 9.58 -4.59 5.75
CA LEU A 157 8.27 -3.93 5.70
C LEU A 157 7.16 -4.98 5.56
N LEU A 158 6.00 -4.74 6.19
CA LEU A 158 4.80 -5.54 5.95
C LEU A 158 4.31 -5.31 4.51
N THR A 159 3.99 -6.37 3.79
CA THR A 159 3.58 -6.30 2.39
C THR A 159 2.15 -6.76 2.20
N CYS A 160 1.34 -5.92 1.54
CA CYS A 160 -0.10 -6.15 1.39
C CYS A 160 -0.60 -5.77 -0.02
N PRO A 161 -0.06 -6.42 -1.09
CA PRO A 161 -0.38 -6.01 -2.45
C PRO A 161 -1.80 -6.33 -2.89
N TYR A 162 -2.32 -5.50 -3.80
CA TYR A 162 -3.47 -5.79 -4.64
C TYR A 162 -3.10 -6.80 -5.72
N VAL A 163 -3.99 -7.75 -5.95
CA VAL A 163 -3.92 -8.74 -7.03
C VAL A 163 -5.26 -8.82 -7.73
N PHE A 164 -5.26 -9.07 -9.03
CA PHE A 164 -6.47 -9.05 -9.88
C PHE A 164 -6.68 -10.39 -10.59
N THR A 165 -5.62 -11.19 -10.70
CA THR A 165 -5.62 -12.50 -11.35
C THR A 165 -4.92 -13.55 -10.49
N PRO A 166 -5.17 -14.86 -10.71
CA PRO A 166 -4.42 -15.92 -10.04
C PRO A 166 -2.90 -15.85 -10.27
N ASP A 167 -2.47 -15.47 -11.48
CA ASP A 167 -1.05 -15.37 -11.83
C ASP A 167 -0.37 -14.24 -11.07
N GLU A 168 -1.03 -13.08 -10.93
CA GLU A 168 -0.54 -11.97 -10.11
C GLU A 168 -0.48 -12.36 -8.62
N ALA A 169 -1.47 -13.12 -8.13
CA ALA A 169 -1.45 -13.63 -6.76
C ALA A 169 -0.27 -14.59 -6.52
N ALA A 170 0.02 -15.48 -7.47
CA ALA A 170 1.17 -16.36 -7.42
C ALA A 170 2.48 -15.57 -7.41
N ALA A 171 2.65 -14.62 -8.34
CA ALA A 171 3.84 -13.78 -8.44
C ALA A 171 4.09 -12.95 -7.15
N MET A 172 3.05 -12.33 -6.60
CA MET A 172 3.16 -11.60 -5.34
C MET A 172 3.49 -12.51 -4.14
N THR A 173 2.94 -13.74 -4.13
CA THR A 173 3.27 -14.75 -3.10
C THR A 173 4.75 -15.15 -3.18
N GLU A 174 5.27 -15.41 -4.37
CA GLU A 174 6.68 -15.73 -4.61
C GLU A 174 7.60 -14.55 -4.22
N ALA A 175 7.15 -13.32 -4.43
CA ALA A 175 7.84 -12.11 -3.99
C ALA A 175 7.86 -11.94 -2.45
N GLY A 176 7.14 -12.77 -1.70
CA GLY A 176 7.09 -12.74 -0.25
C GLY A 176 6.01 -11.84 0.32
N ALA A 177 4.89 -11.65 -0.40
CA ALA A 177 3.75 -10.91 0.13
C ALA A 177 3.20 -11.56 1.41
N ASP A 178 2.93 -10.75 2.42
CA ASP A 178 2.40 -11.19 3.72
C ASP A 178 0.89 -11.36 3.70
N LEU A 179 0.20 -10.47 2.98
CA LEU A 179 -1.22 -10.49 2.73
C LEU A 179 -1.46 -10.27 1.24
N LEU A 180 -2.50 -10.87 0.70
CA LEU A 180 -2.97 -10.60 -0.65
C LEU A 180 -4.36 -9.98 -0.59
N VAL A 181 -4.57 -8.92 -1.34
CA VAL A 181 -5.88 -8.28 -1.46
C VAL A 181 -6.42 -8.53 -2.86
N ALA A 182 -7.36 -9.47 -3.00
CA ALA A 182 -8.07 -9.68 -4.25
C ALA A 182 -8.96 -8.45 -4.53
N HIS A 183 -8.56 -7.64 -5.50
CA HIS A 183 -9.25 -6.41 -5.84
C HIS A 183 -10.34 -6.68 -6.87
N MET A 184 -11.53 -6.17 -6.60
CA MET A 184 -12.72 -6.46 -7.42
C MET A 184 -12.97 -5.41 -8.53
N GLY A 185 -12.04 -4.50 -8.75
CA GLY A 185 -12.14 -3.43 -9.75
C GLY A 185 -12.61 -2.10 -9.23
#